data_0bba32f00a84091ad3d74dcb77136e77
#
_entry.id   0bba32f00a84091ad3d74dcb77136e77
#
_cell.length_a   1.000
_cell.length_b   1.000
_cell.length_c   1.000
_cell.angle_alpha   90.00
_cell.angle_beta   90.00
_cell.angle_gamma   90.00
#
_symmetry.space_group_name_H-M   'P 1'
#
loop_
_entity.id
_entity.type
_entity.pdbx_description
1 polymer ?
#
loop_
_entity_poly.entity_id
_entity_poly.type
_entity_poly.pdbx_seq_one_letter_code
_entity_poly.pdbx_strand_id
1 'polypeptide(L)'
;MTTKKDLLKQLMLLYWEYDTEPQFAGTDDEPTAVVTNSPEDLLLKVYAQLKKRALASYDWRSATKYATITPTEPAGGTGDPRYKYSATVPEDFLKVVGYWADEHRQSPAHNCVDTRGTTMRTNLKQFVLEYVADVSEKNLDPWVIDYLMIFIAAEASDIGGISNDRKNFLMAKAANDWITLTNKDYDMAHHDEVSSSIHQFEFC
;
A
#
# COMPACT_ATOMS: atom_id res chain seq x y z
N MET A 1 16.59 1.61 -7.96
CA MET A 1 15.20 1.13 -7.75
C MET A 1 15.30 -0.19 -7.00
N THR A 2 14.64 -0.30 -5.86
CA THR A 2 14.68 -1.51 -5.03
C THR A 2 13.73 -2.55 -5.62
N THR A 3 14.21 -3.75 -5.88
CA THR A 3 13.38 -4.87 -6.32
C THR A 3 12.84 -5.63 -5.11
N LYS A 4 11.82 -6.46 -5.32
CA LYS A 4 11.31 -7.35 -4.26
C LYS A 4 12.40 -8.28 -3.73
N LYS A 5 13.25 -8.81 -4.61
CA LYS A 5 14.38 -9.69 -4.26
C LYS A 5 15.41 -8.97 -3.40
N ASP A 6 15.78 -7.72 -3.77
CA ASP A 6 16.72 -6.90 -2.99
C ASP A 6 16.16 -6.59 -1.59
N LEU A 7 14.87 -6.21 -1.52
CA LEU A 7 14.19 -5.92 -0.25
C LEU A 7 14.23 -7.14 0.69
N LEU A 8 13.89 -8.33 0.19
CA LEU A 8 13.89 -9.55 0.99
C LEU A 8 15.31 -9.90 1.50
N LYS A 9 16.33 -9.80 0.64
CA LYS A 9 17.73 -10.02 1.04
C LYS A 9 18.17 -9.03 2.12
N GLN A 10 17.92 -7.74 1.92
CA GLN A 10 18.27 -6.70 2.89
C GLN A 10 17.53 -6.89 4.22
N LEU A 11 16.24 -7.26 4.20
CA LEU A 11 15.47 -7.55 5.38
C LEU A 11 16.13 -8.65 6.22
N MET A 12 16.51 -9.77 5.60
CA MET A 12 17.10 -10.92 6.30
C MET A 12 18.50 -10.60 6.83
N LEU A 13 19.32 -9.90 6.06
CA LEU A 13 20.67 -9.52 6.48
C LEU A 13 20.66 -8.45 7.60
N LEU A 14 19.87 -7.39 7.46
CA LEU A 14 19.93 -6.24 8.36
C LEU A 14 19.10 -6.43 9.63
N TYR A 15 17.95 -7.07 9.52
CA TYR A 15 17.00 -7.16 10.62
C TYR A 15 16.97 -8.53 11.31
N TRP A 16 17.19 -9.60 10.56
CA TRP A 16 17.31 -10.95 11.11
C TRP A 16 18.76 -11.39 11.35
N GLU A 17 19.73 -10.52 11.01
CA GLU A 17 21.16 -10.72 11.31
C GLU A 17 21.72 -12.03 10.74
N TYR A 18 21.31 -12.39 9.51
CA TYR A 18 21.83 -13.56 8.85
C TYR A 18 23.30 -13.39 8.52
N ASP A 19 24.12 -14.38 8.88
CA ASP A 19 25.57 -14.37 8.63
C ASP A 19 25.92 -14.62 7.16
N THR A 20 25.00 -15.17 6.39
CA THR A 20 25.19 -15.51 4.98
C THR A 20 24.13 -14.84 4.12
N GLU A 21 24.49 -14.47 2.90
CA GLU A 21 23.55 -13.87 1.95
C GLU A 21 22.41 -14.83 1.61
N PRO A 22 21.15 -14.45 1.83
CA PRO A 22 19.98 -15.27 1.50
C PRO A 22 19.91 -15.57 0.01
N GLN A 23 19.59 -16.81 -0.33
CA GLN A 23 19.60 -17.28 -1.71
C GLN A 23 18.18 -17.34 -2.28
N PHE A 24 17.90 -16.49 -3.25
CA PHE A 24 16.65 -16.50 -4.02
C PHE A 24 16.94 -16.80 -5.50
N ALA A 25 16.21 -17.76 -6.05
CA ALA A 25 16.08 -17.98 -7.49
C ALA A 25 15.00 -17.07 -8.10
N GLY A 26 14.66 -17.31 -9.37
CA GLY A 26 13.64 -16.52 -10.07
C GLY A 26 14.07 -15.12 -10.45
N THR A 27 13.12 -14.31 -10.89
CA THR A 27 13.35 -12.92 -11.30
C THR A 27 13.40 -11.98 -10.09
N ASP A 28 13.79 -10.74 -10.30
CA ASP A 28 13.85 -9.72 -9.24
C ASP A 28 12.47 -9.37 -8.67
N ASP A 29 11.43 -9.43 -9.49
CA ASP A 29 10.06 -9.13 -9.09
C ASP A 29 9.30 -10.38 -8.61
N GLU A 30 9.71 -11.57 -9.08
CA GLU A 30 9.13 -12.86 -8.68
C GLU A 30 10.23 -13.81 -8.17
N PRO A 31 10.84 -13.49 -7.02
CA PRO A 31 11.81 -14.37 -6.40
C PRO A 31 11.16 -15.65 -5.89
N THR A 32 11.90 -16.76 -6.00
CA THR A 32 11.53 -18.06 -5.44
C THR A 32 12.61 -18.53 -4.48
N ALA A 33 12.24 -19.31 -3.47
CA ALA A 33 13.23 -19.90 -2.57
C ALA A 33 13.95 -21.05 -3.27
N VAL A 34 15.25 -21.20 -3.00
CA VAL A 34 16.07 -22.32 -3.49
C VAL A 34 15.76 -23.59 -2.73
N VAL A 35 15.43 -23.47 -1.44
CA VAL A 35 15.11 -24.60 -0.55
C VAL A 35 13.70 -24.46 0.00
N THR A 36 12.90 -25.52 -0.14
CA THR A 36 11.52 -25.58 0.39
C THR A 36 11.52 -25.60 1.92
N ASN A 37 10.61 -24.87 2.54
CA ASN A 37 10.49 -24.67 3.99
C ASN A 37 11.72 -24.01 4.65
N SER A 38 12.61 -23.42 3.87
CA SER A 38 13.62 -22.51 4.41
C SER A 38 12.97 -21.21 4.90
N PRO A 39 13.66 -20.40 5.72
CA PRO A 39 13.18 -19.07 6.10
C PRO A 39 12.82 -18.19 4.91
N GLU A 40 13.56 -18.28 3.78
CA GLU A 40 13.28 -17.59 2.54
C GLU A 40 11.92 -18.02 1.94
N ASP A 41 11.65 -19.32 1.91
CA ASP A 41 10.38 -19.89 1.40
C ASP A 41 9.20 -19.48 2.29
N LEU A 42 9.36 -19.56 3.60
CA LEU A 42 8.33 -19.15 4.56
C LEU A 42 8.06 -17.63 4.49
N LEU A 43 9.11 -16.81 4.37
CA LEU A 43 8.97 -15.37 4.20
C LEU A 43 8.23 -15.02 2.91
N LEU A 44 8.55 -15.67 1.79
CA LEU A 44 7.86 -15.48 0.51
C LEU A 44 6.36 -15.77 0.61
N LYS A 45 5.96 -16.81 1.36
CA LYS A 45 4.55 -17.18 1.55
C LYS A 45 3.73 -16.12 2.29
N VAL A 46 4.34 -15.40 3.23
CA VAL A 46 3.63 -14.37 4.03
C VAL A 46 3.84 -12.95 3.50
N TYR A 47 4.87 -12.74 2.68
CA TYR A 47 5.29 -11.42 2.22
C TYR A 47 4.17 -10.60 1.60
N ALA A 48 3.43 -11.16 0.66
CA ALA A 48 2.37 -10.44 -0.05
C ALA A 48 1.28 -9.93 0.91
N GLN A 49 0.92 -10.73 1.92
CA GLN A 49 -0.06 -10.33 2.93
C GLN A 49 0.48 -9.22 3.84
N LEU A 50 1.72 -9.36 4.30
CA LEU A 50 2.35 -8.36 5.18
C LEU A 50 2.57 -7.03 4.46
N LYS A 51 3.01 -7.07 3.20
CA LYS A 51 3.12 -5.88 2.34
C LYS A 51 1.77 -5.15 2.22
N LYS A 52 0.70 -5.87 1.89
CA LYS A 52 -0.65 -5.29 1.79
C LYS A 52 -1.09 -4.64 3.10
N ARG A 53 -0.85 -5.27 4.24
CA ARG A 53 -1.15 -4.70 5.57
C ARG A 53 -0.36 -3.42 5.83
N ALA A 54 0.93 -3.42 5.52
CA ALA A 54 1.78 -2.25 5.70
C ALA A 54 1.35 -1.08 4.79
N LEU A 55 1.06 -1.35 3.51
CA LEU A 55 0.57 -0.32 2.60
C LEU A 55 -0.79 0.23 3.03
N ALA A 56 -1.72 -0.62 3.46
CA ALA A 56 -3.04 -0.19 3.92
C ALA A 56 -3.02 0.57 5.26
N SER A 57 -1.90 0.60 5.99
CA SER A 57 -1.80 1.28 7.30
C SER A 57 -1.82 2.80 7.20
N TYR A 58 -1.47 3.36 6.04
CA TYR A 58 -1.41 4.80 5.79
C TYR A 58 -1.76 5.11 4.33
N ASP A 59 -2.03 6.39 4.02
CA ASP A 59 -2.36 6.87 2.67
C ASP A 59 -1.05 7.30 1.96
N TRP A 60 -0.13 6.34 1.77
CA TRP A 60 1.18 6.58 1.17
C TRP A 60 1.06 7.21 -0.22
N ARG A 61 1.68 8.38 -0.42
CA ARG A 61 1.63 9.12 -1.69
C ARG A 61 2.05 8.24 -2.88
N SER A 62 3.14 7.49 -2.76
CA SER A 62 3.65 6.62 -3.82
C SER A 62 2.81 5.37 -4.07
N ALA A 63 1.88 5.01 -3.16
CA ALA A 63 0.94 3.91 -3.32
C ALA A 63 -0.49 4.38 -3.61
N THR A 64 -0.77 5.69 -3.58
CA THR A 64 -2.09 6.25 -3.86
C THR A 64 -2.31 6.34 -5.37
N LYS A 65 -3.46 5.86 -5.82
CA LYS A 65 -3.92 5.90 -7.21
C LYS A 65 -5.30 6.50 -7.34
N TYR A 66 -5.61 6.90 -8.55
CA TYR A 66 -6.92 7.43 -8.94
C TYR A 66 -7.51 6.58 -10.06
N ALA A 67 -8.79 6.24 -9.94
CA ALA A 67 -9.52 5.52 -10.96
C ALA A 67 -10.89 6.17 -11.21
N THR A 68 -11.19 6.49 -12.46
CA THR A 68 -12.53 6.91 -12.86
C THR A 68 -13.42 5.69 -12.93
N ILE A 69 -14.43 5.64 -12.07
CA ILE A 69 -15.38 4.54 -11.96
C ILE A 69 -16.69 4.93 -12.64
N THR A 70 -17.14 4.07 -13.56
CA THR A 70 -18.46 4.19 -14.21
C THR A 70 -19.33 3.01 -13.78
N PRO A 71 -20.14 3.19 -12.71
CA PRO A 71 -20.99 2.13 -12.20
C PRO A 71 -22.11 1.77 -13.16
N THR A 72 -22.60 0.53 -13.06
CA THR A 72 -23.73 0.03 -13.86
C THR A 72 -24.93 -0.28 -12.96
N GLU A 73 -26.12 -0.23 -13.52
CA GLU A 73 -27.34 -0.71 -12.86
C GLU A 73 -27.37 -2.24 -12.94
N PRO A 74 -27.22 -2.97 -11.81
CA PRO A 74 -27.22 -4.42 -11.86
C PRO A 74 -28.61 -4.97 -12.11
N ALA A 75 -28.69 -6.08 -12.86
CA ALA A 75 -29.93 -6.82 -13.05
C ALA A 75 -30.45 -7.30 -11.68
N GLY A 76 -31.60 -6.84 -11.23
CA GLY A 76 -32.11 -7.13 -9.89
C GLY A 76 -31.75 -6.11 -8.81
N GLY A 77 -31.12 -5.00 -9.20
CA GLY A 77 -30.77 -3.89 -8.32
C GLY A 77 -29.52 -4.17 -7.46
N THR A 78 -29.14 -3.19 -6.65
CA THR A 78 -27.96 -3.27 -5.76
C THR A 78 -28.19 -4.12 -4.51
N GLY A 79 -29.43 -4.56 -4.26
CA GLY A 79 -29.84 -5.17 -2.99
C GLY A 79 -29.97 -4.18 -1.82
N ASP A 80 -29.66 -2.90 -2.03
CA ASP A 80 -29.84 -1.81 -1.08
C ASP A 80 -30.66 -0.70 -1.75
N PRO A 81 -31.89 -0.39 -1.24
CA PRO A 81 -32.80 0.56 -1.89
C PRO A 81 -32.28 2.00 -1.94
N ARG A 82 -31.22 2.31 -1.20
CA ARG A 82 -30.58 3.63 -1.21
C ARG A 82 -29.74 3.89 -2.44
N TYR A 83 -29.30 2.84 -3.14
CA TYR A 83 -28.35 2.93 -4.23
C TYR A 83 -28.86 2.27 -5.50
N LYS A 84 -28.72 2.98 -6.62
CA LYS A 84 -29.17 2.50 -7.93
C LYS A 84 -28.10 1.73 -8.69
N TYR A 85 -26.84 2.14 -8.54
CA TYR A 85 -25.71 1.63 -9.32
C TYR A 85 -24.73 0.85 -8.45
N SER A 86 -23.99 -0.07 -9.07
CA SER A 86 -22.87 -0.76 -8.45
C SER A 86 -21.66 -0.85 -9.38
N ALA A 87 -20.48 -0.98 -8.79
CA ALA A 87 -19.22 -1.24 -9.48
C ALA A 87 -18.33 -2.14 -8.62
N THR A 88 -17.31 -2.74 -9.21
CA THR A 88 -16.25 -3.44 -8.48
C THR A 88 -15.07 -2.50 -8.25
N VAL A 89 -14.36 -2.69 -7.14
CA VAL A 89 -13.10 -2.00 -6.91
C VAL A 89 -12.03 -2.48 -7.89
N PRO A 90 -10.97 -1.67 -8.18
CA PRO A 90 -9.82 -2.12 -8.95
C PRO A 90 -9.16 -3.37 -8.35
N GLU A 91 -8.50 -4.19 -9.17
CA GLU A 91 -7.86 -5.44 -8.71
C GLU A 91 -6.74 -5.22 -7.70
N ASP A 92 -6.03 -4.09 -7.82
CA ASP A 92 -4.94 -3.70 -6.92
C ASP A 92 -5.40 -2.86 -5.71
N PHE A 93 -6.71 -2.74 -5.50
CA PHE A 93 -7.29 -1.96 -4.40
C PHE A 93 -6.96 -2.56 -3.03
N LEU A 94 -6.51 -1.71 -2.10
CA LEU A 94 -6.28 -2.07 -0.70
C LEU A 94 -7.19 -1.30 0.26
N LYS A 95 -7.31 0.02 0.06
CA LYS A 95 -8.03 0.91 0.99
C LYS A 95 -8.53 2.15 0.25
N VAL A 96 -9.71 2.61 0.60
CA VAL A 96 -10.23 3.91 0.15
C VAL A 96 -9.48 5.04 0.86
N VAL A 97 -9.09 6.06 0.09
CA VAL A 97 -8.63 7.36 0.59
C VAL A 97 -9.76 8.38 0.44
N GLY A 98 -10.38 8.44 -0.74
CA GLY A 98 -11.47 9.37 -0.98
C GLY A 98 -12.35 9.03 -2.17
N TYR A 99 -13.47 9.74 -2.27
CA TYR A 99 -14.36 9.74 -3.42
C TYR A 99 -14.63 11.16 -3.88
N TRP A 100 -14.61 11.38 -5.19
CA TRP A 100 -14.77 12.69 -5.81
C TRP A 100 -15.82 12.62 -6.91
N ALA A 101 -16.73 13.58 -6.93
CA ALA A 101 -17.80 13.64 -7.93
C ALA A 101 -17.28 14.14 -9.30
N ASP A 102 -16.12 14.77 -9.32
CA ASP A 102 -15.50 15.34 -10.53
C ASP A 102 -14.02 14.94 -10.66
N GLU A 103 -13.51 15.01 -11.88
CA GLU A 103 -12.12 14.64 -12.22
C GLU A 103 -11.07 15.58 -11.63
N HIS A 104 -11.47 16.83 -11.28
CA HIS A 104 -10.58 17.82 -10.67
C HIS A 104 -10.52 17.70 -9.15
N ARG A 105 -11.27 16.77 -8.56
CA ARG A 105 -11.29 16.47 -7.11
C ARG A 105 -11.68 17.69 -6.26
N GLN A 106 -12.57 18.54 -6.79
CA GLN A 106 -13.08 19.70 -6.08
C GLN A 106 -14.36 19.44 -5.29
N SER A 107 -15.07 18.34 -5.64
CA SER A 107 -16.34 17.99 -5.05
C SER A 107 -16.28 16.61 -4.34
N PRO A 108 -16.00 16.58 -3.02
CA PRO A 108 -16.00 15.33 -2.26
C PRO A 108 -17.34 14.59 -2.32
N ALA A 109 -17.31 13.27 -2.53
CA ALA A 109 -18.50 12.43 -2.67
C ALA A 109 -18.59 11.31 -1.60
N HIS A 110 -18.00 11.51 -0.43
CA HIS A 110 -17.91 10.50 0.63
C HIS A 110 -19.26 9.92 1.06
N ASN A 111 -20.34 10.71 1.06
CA ASN A 111 -21.68 10.25 1.44
C ASN A 111 -22.48 9.65 0.26
N CYS A 112 -21.92 9.65 -0.94
CA CYS A 112 -22.59 9.20 -2.15
C CYS A 112 -22.17 7.79 -2.59
N VAL A 113 -21.10 7.25 -2.00
CA VAL A 113 -20.54 5.93 -2.32
C VAL A 113 -20.38 5.11 -1.06
N ASP A 114 -20.88 3.88 -1.07
CA ASP A 114 -20.73 2.87 -0.01
C ASP A 114 -19.88 1.70 -0.56
N THR A 115 -18.73 1.48 0.03
CA THR A 115 -17.83 0.36 -0.36
C THR A 115 -17.86 -0.73 0.68
N ARG A 116 -18.21 -1.96 0.25
CA ARG A 116 -18.23 -3.16 1.08
C ARG A 116 -17.48 -4.30 0.39
N GLY A 117 -16.34 -4.64 0.95
CA GLY A 117 -15.45 -5.63 0.33
C GLY A 117 -15.01 -5.17 -1.06
N THR A 118 -15.34 -5.94 -2.08
CA THR A 118 -15.00 -5.65 -3.49
C THR A 118 -16.09 -4.89 -4.25
N THR A 119 -17.21 -4.52 -3.60
CA THR A 119 -18.35 -3.88 -4.26
C THR A 119 -18.53 -2.45 -3.76
N MET A 120 -18.64 -1.53 -4.70
CA MET A 120 -19.06 -0.14 -4.47
C MET A 120 -20.50 0.04 -4.90
N ARG A 121 -21.30 0.79 -4.12
CA ARG A 121 -22.70 1.13 -4.39
C ARG A 121 -22.88 2.63 -4.37
N THR A 122 -23.62 3.19 -5.33
CA THR A 122 -23.75 4.64 -5.47
C THR A 122 -25.00 5.03 -6.26
N ASN A 123 -25.37 6.31 -6.20
CA ASN A 123 -26.34 6.94 -7.10
C ASN A 123 -25.66 7.82 -8.18
N LEU A 124 -24.34 7.91 -8.14
CA LEU A 124 -23.56 8.64 -9.15
C LEU A 124 -23.41 7.77 -10.41
N LYS A 125 -23.52 8.39 -11.59
CA LYS A 125 -23.25 7.71 -12.87
C LYS A 125 -21.75 7.55 -13.15
N GLN A 126 -20.96 8.41 -12.53
CA GLN A 126 -19.50 8.40 -12.61
C GLN A 126 -18.93 9.08 -11.37
N PHE A 127 -17.78 8.64 -10.90
CA PHE A 127 -17.02 9.28 -9.83
C PHE A 127 -15.54 8.88 -9.93
N VAL A 128 -14.67 9.62 -9.26
CA VAL A 128 -13.25 9.25 -9.11
C VAL A 128 -13.04 8.62 -7.75
N LEU A 129 -12.48 7.43 -7.74
CA LEU A 129 -12.01 6.73 -6.54
C LEU A 129 -10.54 7.07 -6.33
N GLU A 130 -10.21 7.60 -5.16
CA GLU A 130 -8.85 7.73 -4.66
C GLU A 130 -8.59 6.60 -3.68
N TYR A 131 -7.53 5.82 -3.89
CA TYR A 131 -7.30 4.61 -3.11
C TYR A 131 -5.82 4.25 -2.99
N VAL A 132 -5.46 3.57 -1.90
CA VAL A 132 -4.17 2.91 -1.77
C VAL A 132 -4.19 1.61 -2.56
N ALA A 133 -3.19 1.43 -3.40
CA ALA A 133 -3.04 0.28 -4.29
C ALA A 133 -1.90 -0.65 -3.87
N ASP A 134 -1.99 -1.93 -4.23
CA ASP A 134 -0.87 -2.87 -4.17
C ASP A 134 0.08 -2.58 -5.34
N VAL A 135 1.05 -1.71 -5.13
CA VAL A 135 2.03 -1.31 -6.13
C VAL A 135 3.33 -2.10 -6.00
N SER A 136 4.07 -2.21 -7.11
CA SER A 136 5.40 -2.82 -7.09
C SER A 136 6.37 -2.00 -6.25
N GLU A 137 7.32 -2.66 -5.59
CA GLU A 137 8.37 -2.06 -4.75
C GLU A 137 9.17 -1.00 -5.48
N LYS A 138 9.36 -1.15 -6.79
CA LYS A 138 10.06 -0.20 -7.66
C LYS A 138 9.39 1.18 -7.75
N ASN A 139 8.09 1.23 -7.47
CA ASN A 139 7.26 2.43 -7.57
C ASN A 139 7.06 3.11 -6.21
N LEU A 140 7.56 2.52 -5.13
CA LEU A 140 7.46 3.07 -3.79
C LEU A 140 8.60 4.05 -3.50
N ASP A 141 8.30 5.07 -2.73
CA ASP A 141 9.31 5.97 -2.20
C ASP A 141 10.28 5.25 -1.25
N PRO A 142 11.55 5.65 -1.19
CA PRO A 142 12.57 4.96 -0.36
C PRO A 142 12.16 4.81 1.10
N TRP A 143 11.50 5.81 1.71
CA TRP A 143 11.06 5.73 3.10
C TRP A 143 9.90 4.75 3.31
N VAL A 144 9.05 4.54 2.29
CA VAL A 144 8.01 3.50 2.34
C VAL A 144 8.65 2.11 2.29
N ILE A 145 9.72 1.96 1.49
CA ILE A 145 10.52 0.72 1.45
C ILE A 145 11.17 0.45 2.82
N ASP A 146 11.76 1.47 3.46
CA ASP A 146 12.36 1.35 4.79
C ASP A 146 11.32 0.90 5.83
N TYR A 147 10.13 1.49 5.79
CA TYR A 147 9.00 1.07 6.65
C TYR A 147 8.57 -0.36 6.37
N LEU A 148 8.42 -0.75 5.10
CA LEU A 148 8.06 -2.11 4.71
C LEU A 148 9.06 -3.13 5.25
N MET A 149 10.35 -2.88 5.11
CA MET A 149 11.40 -3.80 5.60
C MET A 149 11.28 -4.01 7.10
N ILE A 150 11.19 -2.94 7.87
CA ILE A 150 11.10 -3.02 9.34
C ILE A 150 9.79 -3.68 9.79
N PHE A 151 8.66 -3.29 9.20
CA PHE A 151 7.36 -3.86 9.51
C PHE A 151 7.32 -5.36 9.25
N ILE A 152 7.77 -5.78 8.05
CA ILE A 152 7.78 -7.20 7.67
C ILE A 152 8.76 -7.99 8.54
N ALA A 153 9.95 -7.41 8.85
CA ALA A 153 10.93 -8.06 9.72
C ALA A 153 10.39 -8.29 11.14
N ALA A 154 9.63 -7.33 11.67
CA ALA A 154 9.00 -7.45 12.99
C ALA A 154 7.86 -8.50 13.00
N GLU A 155 6.95 -8.42 12.03
CA GLU A 155 5.78 -9.31 11.94
C GLU A 155 6.16 -10.76 11.60
N ALA A 156 7.19 -10.96 10.77
CA ALA A 156 7.69 -12.28 10.39
C ALA A 156 8.89 -12.76 11.24
N SER A 157 9.11 -12.15 12.39
CA SER A 157 10.27 -12.42 13.28
C SER A 157 10.41 -13.88 13.71
N ASP A 158 9.30 -14.58 13.89
CA ASP A 158 9.29 -16.00 14.27
C ASP A 158 9.84 -16.91 13.14
N ILE A 159 9.71 -16.48 11.88
CA ILE A 159 10.28 -17.15 10.71
C ILE A 159 11.82 -16.98 10.70
N GLY A 160 12.30 -15.79 11.06
CA GLY A 160 13.73 -15.48 11.13
C GLY A 160 14.46 -16.15 12.30
N GLY A 161 13.73 -16.75 13.25
CA GLY A 161 14.31 -17.40 14.42
C GLY A 161 15.08 -16.43 15.34
N ILE A 162 14.73 -15.14 15.31
CA ILE A 162 15.40 -14.11 16.12
C ILE A 162 14.93 -14.14 17.57
N SER A 163 15.78 -13.62 18.48
CA SER A 163 15.45 -13.58 19.90
C SER A 163 14.23 -12.68 20.19
N ASN A 164 13.54 -12.95 21.31
CA ASN A 164 12.42 -12.11 21.76
C ASN A 164 12.82 -10.65 21.99
N ASP A 165 14.03 -10.40 22.48
CA ASP A 165 14.53 -9.04 22.68
C ASP A 165 14.68 -8.32 21.34
N ARG A 166 15.22 -9.00 20.32
CA ARG A 166 15.33 -8.46 18.96
C ARG A 166 13.97 -8.22 18.34
N LYS A 167 13.01 -9.15 18.50
CA LYS A 167 11.63 -8.97 18.06
C LYS A 167 11.00 -7.72 18.69
N ASN A 168 11.10 -7.56 20.01
CA ASN A 168 10.57 -6.40 20.72
C ASN A 168 11.23 -5.09 20.25
N PHE A 169 12.54 -5.11 20.01
CA PHE A 169 13.26 -3.97 19.43
C PHE A 169 12.72 -3.61 18.04
N LEU A 170 12.52 -4.60 17.14
CA LEU A 170 12.00 -4.35 15.82
C LEU A 170 10.56 -3.82 15.84
N MET A 171 9.70 -4.34 16.72
CA MET A 171 8.35 -3.84 16.89
C MET A 171 8.32 -2.39 17.39
N ALA A 172 9.14 -2.05 18.39
CA ALA A 172 9.27 -0.68 18.87
C ALA A 172 9.82 0.26 17.79
N LYS A 173 10.82 -0.21 17.03
CA LYS A 173 11.39 0.55 15.92
C LYS A 173 10.37 0.77 14.81
N ALA A 174 9.61 -0.25 14.41
CA ALA A 174 8.54 -0.12 13.41
C ALA A 174 7.48 0.91 13.83
N ALA A 175 7.08 0.93 15.10
CA ALA A 175 6.13 1.90 15.64
C ALA A 175 6.68 3.33 15.62
N ASN A 176 7.95 3.53 16.00
CA ASN A 176 8.58 4.84 15.97
C ASN A 176 8.83 5.35 14.55
N ASP A 177 9.31 4.48 13.67
CA ASP A 177 9.58 4.83 12.28
C ASP A 177 8.27 5.14 11.54
N TRP A 178 7.17 4.45 11.86
CA TRP A 178 5.86 4.74 11.30
C TRP A 178 5.47 6.21 11.50
N ILE A 179 5.59 6.74 12.72
CA ILE A 179 5.27 8.14 13.05
C ILE A 179 6.17 9.10 12.24
N THR A 180 7.46 8.83 12.22
CA THR A 180 8.43 9.70 11.53
C THR A 180 8.22 9.72 10.02
N LEU A 181 7.97 8.55 9.44
CA LEU A 181 7.87 8.38 8.00
C LEU A 181 6.51 8.87 7.46
N THR A 182 5.42 8.70 8.23
CA THR A 182 4.12 9.27 7.86
C THR A 182 4.13 10.78 7.90
N ASN A 183 4.81 11.41 8.88
CA ASN A 183 5.00 12.85 8.89
C ASN A 183 5.81 13.34 7.70
N LYS A 184 6.87 12.61 7.31
CA LYS A 184 7.68 12.94 6.13
C LYS A 184 6.87 12.84 4.83
N ASP A 185 6.06 11.81 4.67
CA ASP A 185 5.19 11.62 3.50
C ASP A 185 4.15 12.75 3.41
N TYR A 186 3.57 13.14 4.54
CA TYR A 186 2.64 14.26 4.65
C TYR A 186 3.30 15.60 4.27
N ASP A 187 4.49 15.90 4.79
CA ASP A 187 5.21 17.13 4.49
C ASP A 187 5.55 17.23 2.99
N MET A 188 5.96 16.13 2.37
CA MET A 188 6.24 16.07 0.93
C MET A 188 4.98 16.32 0.09
N ALA A 189 3.84 15.76 0.48
CA ALA A 189 2.57 15.98 -0.20
C ALA A 189 2.16 17.47 -0.17
N HIS A 190 2.29 18.13 0.98
CA HIS A 190 1.94 19.54 1.13
C HIS A 190 2.91 20.48 0.42
N HIS A 191 4.18 20.13 0.32
CA HIS A 191 5.16 20.93 -0.41
C HIS A 191 4.87 20.96 -1.92
N ASP A 192 4.43 19.84 -2.48
CA ASP A 192 4.05 19.74 -3.89
C ASP A 192 2.77 20.55 -4.20
N GLU A 193 1.79 20.57 -3.29
CA GLU A 193 0.57 21.38 -3.43
C GLU A 193 0.85 22.89 -3.40
N VAL A 194 1.70 23.35 -2.49
CA VAL A 194 2.09 24.76 -2.40
C VAL A 194 2.86 25.20 -3.65
N SER A 195 3.77 24.36 -4.15
CA SER A 195 4.55 24.67 -5.35
C SER A 195 3.66 24.74 -6.61
N SER A 196 2.67 23.88 -6.73
CA SER A 196 1.72 23.88 -7.84
C SER A 196 0.78 25.11 -7.81
N SER A 197 0.39 25.58 -6.63
CA SER A 197 -0.45 26.77 -6.48
C SER A 197 0.31 28.08 -6.78
N ILE A 198 1.61 28.16 -6.50
CA ILE A 198 2.43 29.32 -6.84
C ILE A 198 2.57 29.46 -8.36
N HIS A 199 2.71 28.36 -9.10
CA HIS A 199 2.77 28.43 -10.57
C HIS A 199 1.45 28.84 -11.23
N GLN A 200 0.31 28.68 -10.58
CA GLN A 200 -0.99 29.15 -11.10
C GLN A 200 -1.17 30.67 -10.94
N PHE A 201 -0.45 31.32 -10.04
CA PHE A 201 -0.51 32.77 -9.86
C PHE A 201 0.45 33.58 -10.79
N GLU A 202 1.41 32.93 -11.45
CA GLU A 202 2.33 33.62 -12.37
C GLU A 202 1.79 33.78 -13.80
N PHE A 203 0.59 33.27 -14.12
CA PHE A 203 -0.03 33.32 -15.44
C PHE A 203 -1.43 33.97 -15.46
N CYS A 204 -1.74 34.84 -14.50
CA CYS A 204 -2.93 35.72 -14.55
C CYS A 204 -2.56 37.17 -14.78
#